data_88588fdf64a868844175aa3553fcea80
#
_entry.id   88588fdf64a868844175aa3553fcea80
#
_cell.length_a   1.000
_cell.length_b   1.000
_cell.length_c   1.000
_cell.angle_alpha   90.00
_cell.angle_beta   90.00
_cell.angle_gamma   90.00
#
_symmetry.space_group_name_H-M   'P 1'
#
loop_
_entity.id
_entity.type
_entity.pdbx_description
1 polymer ?
#
loop_
_entity_poly.entity_id
_entity_poly.type
_entity_poly.pdbx_seq_one_letter_code
_entity_poly.pdbx_strand_id
1 'polypeptide(L)'
;MNEYYDYLVIGGGIVGVATANALLRRYPGSKILLIEKESALACHQTGHNSGVIHAGVYYAPGSLKARFCKEGVQRTVDFCRQHAIPVDNCGKLLVATNETEVRRMQDLLARCRENGIEVEALDQAQLQAREPNICGLGALFVPATSIVDYRLVTEHMASDFTTSGGETALDTQVTAIAERSDHIELTCRQSHTASADSFSVKGRFLVCCGGLMADRLTNMMGLETDFQIIPYRGEYYRLAARHNQIVRHLIYPIPDPSLPFLGVHLTRMIDGSVTVGPNAVQGFKREGYGRFNFSLRDSLDMLAFPGFWHVTGKHLKTGLREFKDAWWKAGYLERVRKYCPGLTLSDLEPYPAGIRAQAVLKDGTLVHDFLFADSPRSLHVCNAPSPAATSAMPIADYICDKVAEIQQQREAD
;
A
#
# COMPACT_ATOMS: atom_id res chain seq x y z
N MET A 1 20.19 -17.53 14.90
CA MET A 1 18.74 -17.50 15.24
C MET A 1 18.53 -18.36 16.48
N ASN A 2 17.66 -17.90 17.40
CA ASN A 2 17.23 -18.72 18.54
C ASN A 2 16.38 -19.90 18.04
N GLU A 3 16.28 -20.98 18.83
CA GLU A 3 15.44 -22.11 18.46
C GLU A 3 13.94 -21.85 18.66
N TYR A 4 13.58 -20.86 19.52
CA TYR A 4 12.20 -20.55 19.87
C TYR A 4 12.01 -19.05 20.14
N TYR A 5 10.91 -18.48 19.56
CA TYR A 5 10.54 -17.07 19.67
C TYR A 5 9.16 -16.91 20.33
N ASP A 6 8.92 -15.78 20.98
CA ASP A 6 7.59 -15.44 21.47
C ASP A 6 6.67 -15.05 20.30
N TYR A 7 7.21 -14.27 19.35
CA TYR A 7 6.48 -13.86 18.15
C TYR A 7 7.33 -14.07 16.88
N LEU A 8 6.67 -14.58 15.86
CA LEU A 8 7.18 -14.65 14.49
C LEU A 8 6.40 -13.66 13.64
N VAL A 9 7.08 -12.81 12.88
CA VAL A 9 6.45 -11.86 11.96
C VAL A 9 6.94 -12.15 10.54
N ILE A 10 6.04 -12.45 9.60
CA ILE A 10 6.39 -12.69 8.19
C ILE A 10 6.09 -11.44 7.39
N GLY A 11 7.11 -10.93 6.69
CA GLY A 11 7.04 -9.82 5.74
C GLY A 11 7.77 -8.56 6.21
N GLY A 12 8.84 -8.20 5.51
CA GLY A 12 9.70 -7.03 5.76
C GLY A 12 9.22 -5.74 5.10
N GLY A 13 7.92 -5.65 4.75
CA GLY A 13 7.27 -4.40 4.37
C GLY A 13 6.95 -3.54 5.59
N ILE A 14 6.55 -2.28 5.35
CA ILE A 14 6.32 -1.30 6.44
C ILE A 14 5.30 -1.79 7.49
N VAL A 15 4.25 -2.53 7.09
CA VAL A 15 3.25 -3.07 8.04
C VAL A 15 3.89 -4.12 8.95
N GLY A 16 4.66 -5.06 8.41
CA GLY A 16 5.32 -6.09 9.21
C GLY A 16 6.38 -5.52 10.14
N VAL A 17 7.22 -4.60 9.66
CA VAL A 17 8.23 -3.94 10.49
C VAL A 17 7.59 -3.09 11.60
N ALA A 18 6.53 -2.32 11.28
CA ALA A 18 5.79 -1.56 12.29
C ALA A 18 5.14 -2.50 13.33
N THR A 19 4.61 -3.65 12.88
CA THR A 19 4.01 -4.66 13.78
C THR A 19 5.06 -5.28 14.70
N ALA A 20 6.23 -5.65 14.18
CA ALA A 20 7.31 -6.18 14.99
C ALA A 20 7.75 -5.18 16.08
N ASN A 21 7.88 -3.90 15.72
CA ASN A 21 8.14 -2.83 16.69
C ASN A 21 7.03 -2.67 17.73
N ALA A 22 5.77 -2.71 17.30
CA ALA A 22 4.62 -2.56 18.21
C ALA A 22 4.54 -3.72 19.20
N LEU A 23 4.79 -4.96 18.76
CA LEU A 23 4.86 -6.14 19.61
C LEU A 23 5.97 -6.01 20.66
N LEU A 24 7.16 -5.55 20.26
CA LEU A 24 8.28 -5.39 21.18
C LEU A 24 8.03 -4.29 22.23
N ARG A 25 7.36 -3.19 21.83
CA ARG A 25 6.92 -2.15 22.78
C ARG A 25 5.85 -2.65 23.75
N ARG A 26 4.90 -3.45 23.26
CA ARG A 26 3.79 -3.97 24.08
C ARG A 26 4.22 -5.08 25.04
N TYR A 27 5.19 -5.90 24.60
CA TYR A 27 5.72 -7.04 25.34
C TYR A 27 7.24 -6.92 25.50
N PRO A 28 7.72 -6.02 26.38
CA PRO A 28 9.17 -5.81 26.56
C PRO A 28 9.86 -7.10 27.00
N GLY A 29 11.02 -7.39 26.39
CA GLY A 29 11.80 -8.59 26.66
C GLY A 29 11.37 -9.82 25.85
N SER A 30 10.30 -9.75 25.04
CA SER A 30 9.93 -10.83 24.13
C SER A 30 10.96 -11.04 23.04
N LYS A 31 11.21 -12.29 22.68
CA LYS A 31 12.03 -12.68 21.53
C LYS A 31 11.18 -12.63 20.27
N ILE A 32 11.45 -11.71 19.37
CA ILE A 32 10.70 -11.51 18.14
C ILE A 32 11.59 -11.68 16.92
N LEU A 33 11.19 -12.52 15.97
CA LEU A 33 11.85 -12.69 14.68
C LEU A 33 10.99 -12.13 13.56
N LEU A 34 11.53 -11.17 12.81
CA LEU A 34 11.00 -10.68 11.53
C LEU A 34 11.65 -11.46 10.38
N ILE A 35 10.84 -12.09 9.54
CA ILE A 35 11.29 -12.93 8.42
C ILE A 35 10.93 -12.27 7.11
N GLU A 36 11.94 -12.04 6.25
CA GLU A 36 11.76 -11.48 4.90
C GLU A 36 12.48 -12.36 3.87
N LYS A 37 11.79 -12.67 2.77
CA LYS A 37 12.33 -13.51 1.69
C LYS A 37 13.34 -12.79 0.80
N GLU A 38 13.28 -11.47 0.73
CA GLU A 38 14.21 -10.65 -0.04
C GLU A 38 15.50 -10.36 0.75
N SER A 39 16.53 -9.95 0.03
CA SER A 39 17.81 -9.55 0.62
C SER A 39 17.79 -8.20 1.34
N ALA A 40 16.68 -7.48 1.23
CA ALA A 40 16.47 -6.19 1.89
C ALA A 40 15.00 -6.01 2.27
N LEU A 41 14.73 -5.09 3.20
CA LEU A 41 13.38 -4.68 3.56
C LEU A 41 12.77 -3.78 2.49
N ALA A 42 11.44 -3.62 2.52
CA ALA A 42 10.69 -2.71 1.65
C ALA A 42 10.85 -2.94 0.13
N CYS A 43 11.24 -4.13 -0.31
CA CYS A 43 11.49 -4.43 -1.74
C CYS A 43 10.23 -4.43 -2.60
N HIS A 44 9.05 -4.58 -2.01
CA HIS A 44 7.78 -4.67 -2.74
C HIS A 44 6.94 -3.40 -2.63
N GLN A 45 5.63 -3.48 -2.26
CA GLN A 45 4.69 -2.36 -2.25
C GLN A 45 5.22 -1.13 -1.46
N THR A 46 5.97 -1.35 -0.39
CA THR A 46 6.56 -0.28 0.42
C THR A 46 7.59 0.54 -0.34
N GLY A 47 8.39 -0.07 -1.19
CA GLY A 47 9.40 0.61 -2.02
C GLY A 47 8.89 1.02 -3.42
N HIS A 48 7.64 0.66 -3.78
CA HIS A 48 7.06 0.88 -5.11
C HIS A 48 5.69 1.56 -5.00
N ASN A 49 5.67 2.77 -4.47
CA ASN A 49 4.48 3.60 -4.27
C ASN A 49 4.76 5.07 -4.60
N SER A 50 3.77 5.93 -4.40
CA SER A 50 3.87 7.36 -4.71
C SER A 50 4.54 8.20 -3.62
N GLY A 51 4.99 7.62 -2.52
CA GLY A 51 5.60 8.34 -1.39
C GLY A 51 4.66 9.29 -0.63
N VAL A 52 3.36 9.23 -0.86
CA VAL A 52 2.39 10.20 -0.30
C VAL A 52 1.93 9.79 1.10
N ILE A 53 2.08 10.70 2.05
CA ILE A 53 1.41 10.66 3.36
C ILE A 53 0.00 11.21 3.14
N HIS A 54 -1.00 10.32 3.05
CA HIS A 54 -2.37 10.66 2.69
C HIS A 54 -3.17 11.21 3.85
N ALA A 55 -3.92 12.30 3.64
CA ALA A 55 -4.82 12.89 4.64
C ALA A 55 -6.18 12.19 4.81
N GLY A 56 -6.50 11.19 3.98
CA GLY A 56 -7.73 10.38 4.15
C GLY A 56 -9.01 10.95 3.54
N VAL A 57 -8.94 11.91 2.63
CA VAL A 57 -10.09 12.64 2.06
C VAL A 57 -11.14 11.77 1.35
N TYR A 58 -10.77 10.56 0.91
CA TYR A 58 -11.65 9.70 0.10
C TYR A 58 -12.42 8.67 0.92
N TYR A 59 -12.03 8.43 2.18
CA TYR A 59 -12.51 7.28 2.95
C TYR A 59 -13.86 7.54 3.58
N ALA A 60 -14.66 6.48 3.64
CA ALA A 60 -15.96 6.54 4.29
C ALA A 60 -15.79 6.86 5.78
N PRO A 61 -16.56 7.82 6.32
CA PRO A 61 -16.56 8.10 7.74
C PRO A 61 -16.82 6.85 8.58
N GLY A 62 -16.08 6.69 9.68
CA GLY A 62 -16.19 5.53 10.58
C GLY A 62 -15.45 4.26 10.12
N SER A 63 -14.94 4.19 8.88
CA SER A 63 -14.14 3.04 8.42
C SER A 63 -12.78 2.96 9.12
N LEU A 64 -12.20 1.74 9.20
CA LEU A 64 -10.84 1.55 9.72
C LEU A 64 -9.82 2.37 8.92
N LYS A 65 -10.00 2.44 7.59
CA LYS A 65 -9.14 3.27 6.72
C LYS A 65 -9.15 4.74 7.11
N ALA A 66 -10.32 5.34 7.37
CA ALA A 66 -10.45 6.74 7.77
C ALA A 66 -9.76 6.98 9.11
N ARG A 67 -10.02 6.12 10.10
CA ARG A 67 -9.43 6.21 11.44
C ARG A 67 -7.92 6.07 11.40
N PHE A 68 -7.40 5.00 10.81
CA PHE A 68 -5.96 4.75 10.77
C PHE A 68 -5.21 5.77 9.91
N CYS A 69 -5.83 6.27 8.82
CA CYS A 69 -5.20 7.30 8.02
C CYS A 69 -5.05 8.60 8.79
N LYS A 70 -6.09 9.07 9.47
CA LYS A 70 -6.07 10.30 10.26
C LYS A 70 -4.99 10.25 11.36
N GLU A 71 -4.91 9.15 12.10
CA GLU A 71 -3.89 8.96 13.13
C GLU A 71 -2.50 8.77 12.52
N GLY A 72 -2.42 8.02 11.42
CA GLY A 72 -1.16 7.68 10.74
C GLY A 72 -0.44 8.90 10.14
N VAL A 73 -1.14 9.92 9.66
CA VAL A 73 -0.53 11.17 9.16
C VAL A 73 0.40 11.76 10.21
N GLN A 74 -0.14 12.04 11.38
CA GLN A 74 0.63 12.70 12.44
C GLN A 74 1.79 11.82 12.91
N ARG A 75 1.51 10.54 13.18
CA ARG A 75 2.53 9.60 13.66
C ARG A 75 3.67 9.40 12.66
N THR A 76 3.36 9.34 11.35
CA THR A 76 4.40 9.21 10.31
C THR A 76 5.26 10.46 10.23
N VAL A 77 4.66 11.66 10.26
CA VAL A 77 5.41 12.92 10.25
C VAL A 77 6.28 13.06 11.50
N ASP A 78 5.76 12.72 12.67
CA ASP A 78 6.51 12.80 13.93
C ASP A 78 7.66 11.81 13.98
N PHE A 79 7.44 10.57 13.50
CA PHE A 79 8.50 9.57 13.33
C PHE A 79 9.61 10.06 12.39
N CYS A 80 9.23 10.64 11.26
CA CYS A 80 10.20 11.19 10.31
C CYS A 80 11.02 12.32 10.93
N ARG A 81 10.39 13.21 11.69
CA ARG A 81 11.10 14.29 12.42
C ARG A 81 12.06 13.73 13.45
N GLN A 82 11.63 12.75 14.24
CA GLN A 82 12.45 12.11 15.26
C GLN A 82 13.72 11.48 14.69
N HIS A 83 13.60 10.89 13.49
CA HIS A 83 14.71 10.19 12.83
C HIS A 83 15.41 11.02 11.74
N ALA A 84 15.13 12.33 11.66
CA ALA A 84 15.67 13.23 10.63
C ALA A 84 15.45 12.72 9.19
N ILE A 85 14.33 12.01 8.95
CA ILE A 85 13.93 11.55 7.62
C ILE A 85 13.31 12.74 6.88
N PRO A 86 13.74 13.04 5.64
CA PRO A 86 13.17 14.13 4.86
C PRO A 86 11.67 13.94 4.61
N VAL A 87 10.87 14.96 4.94
CA VAL A 87 9.42 15.06 4.66
C VAL A 87 9.18 16.42 4.04
N ASP A 88 8.44 16.47 2.93
CA ASP A 88 7.96 17.72 2.33
C ASP A 88 6.45 17.82 2.51
N ASN A 89 6.00 18.79 3.29
CA ASN A 89 4.58 19.10 3.51
C ASN A 89 4.05 19.98 2.36
N CYS A 90 4.10 19.43 1.15
CA CYS A 90 3.73 20.15 -0.07
C CYS A 90 2.22 20.35 -0.25
N GLY A 91 1.38 19.67 0.51
CA GLY A 91 -0.08 19.70 0.31
C GLY A 91 -0.53 19.04 -0.99
N LYS A 92 -1.85 18.93 -1.17
CA LYS A 92 -2.47 18.31 -2.33
C LYS A 92 -3.65 19.14 -2.84
N LEU A 93 -3.77 19.28 -4.15
CA LEU A 93 -4.90 19.86 -4.85
C LEU A 93 -5.71 18.77 -5.55
N LEU A 94 -7.00 18.73 -5.28
CA LEU A 94 -7.99 17.90 -5.96
C LEU A 94 -8.70 18.77 -6.99
N VAL A 95 -8.33 18.65 -8.26
CA VAL A 95 -8.72 19.58 -9.32
C VAL A 95 -9.95 19.09 -10.06
N ALA A 96 -10.97 19.93 -10.16
CA ALA A 96 -12.16 19.73 -10.98
C ALA A 96 -11.96 20.38 -12.35
N THR A 97 -12.08 19.60 -13.43
CA THR A 97 -11.85 20.06 -14.81
C THR A 97 -13.15 20.21 -15.63
N ASN A 98 -14.29 19.82 -15.06
CA ASN A 98 -15.61 19.94 -15.68
C ASN A 98 -16.72 20.05 -14.61
N GLU A 99 -17.92 20.42 -15.02
CA GLU A 99 -19.06 20.65 -14.13
C GLU A 99 -19.48 19.42 -13.29
N THR A 100 -19.30 18.22 -13.83
CA THR A 100 -19.58 16.98 -13.08
C THR A 100 -18.57 16.81 -11.95
N GLU A 101 -17.30 17.08 -12.20
CA GLU A 101 -16.26 17.04 -11.19
C GLU A 101 -16.43 18.16 -10.14
N VAL A 102 -16.96 19.34 -10.52
CA VAL A 102 -17.31 20.41 -9.56
C VAL A 102 -18.40 19.93 -8.58
N ARG A 103 -19.45 19.28 -9.06
CA ARG A 103 -20.48 18.71 -8.16
C ARG A 103 -19.90 17.65 -7.22
N ARG A 104 -19.11 16.70 -7.76
CA ARG A 104 -18.41 15.68 -6.95
C ARG A 104 -17.44 16.29 -5.93
N MET A 105 -16.82 17.41 -6.27
CA MET A 105 -15.95 18.17 -5.38
C MET A 105 -16.70 18.71 -4.16
N GLN A 106 -17.93 19.17 -4.32
CA GLN A 106 -18.80 19.60 -3.22
C GLN A 106 -19.17 18.46 -2.28
N ASP A 107 -19.51 17.28 -2.84
CA ASP A 107 -19.79 16.08 -2.05
C ASP A 107 -18.54 15.63 -1.27
N LEU A 108 -17.37 15.74 -1.89
CA LEU A 108 -16.09 15.41 -1.25
C LEU A 108 -15.75 16.39 -0.13
N LEU A 109 -16.05 17.69 -0.31
CA LEU A 109 -15.87 18.72 0.73
C LEU A 109 -16.72 18.41 1.97
N ALA A 110 -17.98 18.01 1.76
CA ALA A 110 -18.86 17.59 2.86
C ALA A 110 -18.29 16.38 3.62
N ARG A 111 -17.81 15.36 2.90
CA ARG A 111 -17.14 14.19 3.50
C ARG A 111 -15.88 14.55 4.27
N CYS A 112 -15.06 15.46 3.76
CA CYS A 112 -13.87 15.93 4.47
C CYS A 112 -14.23 16.57 5.81
N ARG A 113 -15.29 17.40 5.83
CA ARG A 113 -15.79 18.01 7.07
C ARG A 113 -16.27 16.98 8.08
N GLU A 114 -17.01 15.96 7.63
CA GLU A 114 -17.49 14.86 8.48
C GLU A 114 -16.31 14.06 9.07
N ASN A 115 -15.25 13.82 8.31
CA ASN A 115 -14.02 13.18 8.80
C ASN A 115 -13.12 14.11 9.65
N GLY A 116 -13.48 15.39 9.78
CA GLY A 116 -12.67 16.40 10.48
C GLY A 116 -11.31 16.63 9.80
N ILE A 117 -11.29 16.60 8.45
CA ILE A 117 -10.11 16.90 7.63
C ILE A 117 -10.21 18.35 7.18
N GLU A 118 -9.17 19.13 7.46
CA GLU A 118 -9.06 20.50 7.00
C GLU A 118 -8.85 20.54 5.48
N VAL A 119 -9.69 21.30 4.79
CA VAL A 119 -9.61 21.51 3.34
C VAL A 119 -10.05 22.95 3.01
N GLU A 120 -9.40 23.54 2.02
CA GLU A 120 -9.72 24.87 1.48
C GLU A 120 -10.32 24.69 0.07
N ALA A 121 -11.51 25.21 -0.17
CA ALA A 121 -12.10 25.24 -1.50
C ALA A 121 -11.56 26.45 -2.28
N LEU A 122 -11.01 26.19 -3.46
CA LEU A 122 -10.45 27.21 -4.35
C LEU A 122 -11.31 27.35 -5.59
N ASP A 123 -11.57 28.59 -6.00
CA ASP A 123 -12.10 28.88 -7.32
C ASP A 123 -11.00 28.78 -8.40
N GLN A 124 -11.39 29.00 -9.65
CA GLN A 124 -10.48 28.91 -10.80
C GLN A 124 -9.32 29.91 -10.70
N ALA A 125 -9.57 31.15 -10.27
CA ALA A 125 -8.55 32.19 -10.17
C ALA A 125 -7.54 31.88 -9.05
N GLN A 126 -8.03 31.41 -7.91
CA GLN A 126 -7.22 30.97 -6.78
C GLN A 126 -6.36 29.75 -7.12
N LEU A 127 -6.95 28.76 -7.85
CA LEU A 127 -6.21 27.61 -8.35
C LEU A 127 -5.07 28.05 -9.29
N GLN A 128 -5.36 28.92 -10.27
CA GLN A 128 -4.38 29.42 -11.24
C GLN A 128 -3.26 30.23 -10.57
N ALA A 129 -3.57 31.02 -9.55
CA ALA A 129 -2.57 31.76 -8.79
C ALA A 129 -1.64 30.84 -7.97
N ARG A 130 -2.19 29.75 -7.43
CA ARG A 130 -1.44 28.78 -6.62
C ARG A 130 -0.60 27.83 -7.48
N GLU A 131 -1.15 27.38 -8.61
CA GLU A 131 -0.53 26.45 -9.58
C GLU A 131 -0.66 26.99 -11.02
N PRO A 132 0.27 27.85 -11.48
CA PRO A 132 0.16 28.51 -12.77
C PRO A 132 0.11 27.58 -13.98
N ASN A 133 0.61 26.35 -13.87
CA ASN A 133 0.63 25.34 -14.94
C ASN A 133 -0.58 24.39 -14.92
N ILE A 134 -1.50 24.57 -13.95
CA ILE A 134 -2.66 23.69 -13.75
C ILE A 134 -3.94 24.43 -14.12
N CYS A 135 -4.74 23.77 -14.97
CA CYS A 135 -6.05 24.26 -15.42
C CYS A 135 -7.17 23.48 -14.75
N GLY A 136 -8.21 24.17 -14.31
CA GLY A 136 -9.42 23.60 -13.72
C GLY A 136 -10.45 24.66 -13.44
N LEU A 137 -11.69 24.25 -13.15
CA LEU A 137 -12.80 25.12 -12.75
C LEU A 137 -12.76 25.45 -11.25
N GLY A 138 -11.98 24.71 -10.47
CA GLY A 138 -11.78 24.87 -9.04
C GLY A 138 -11.02 23.68 -8.47
N ALA A 139 -10.67 23.75 -7.19
CA ALA A 139 -9.98 22.67 -6.49
C ALA A 139 -10.30 22.62 -5.01
N LEU A 140 -10.01 21.48 -4.37
CA LEU A 140 -9.87 21.40 -2.92
C LEU A 140 -8.38 21.30 -2.57
N PHE A 141 -7.89 22.22 -1.78
CA PHE A 141 -6.54 22.14 -1.21
C PHE A 141 -6.58 21.41 0.11
N VAL A 142 -5.69 20.42 0.28
CA VAL A 142 -5.56 19.56 1.46
C VAL A 142 -4.17 19.76 2.05
N PRO A 143 -4.00 20.63 3.04
CA PRO A 143 -2.69 21.02 3.58
C PRO A 143 -1.97 19.87 4.31
N ALA A 144 -2.70 18.95 4.92
CA ALA A 144 -2.14 17.87 5.72
C ALA A 144 -1.45 16.76 4.89
N THR A 145 -1.47 16.85 3.54
CA THR A 145 -0.81 15.88 2.68
C THR A 145 0.68 16.20 2.53
N SER A 146 1.53 15.19 2.71
CA SER A 146 2.99 15.31 2.61
C SER A 146 3.56 14.22 1.71
N ILE A 147 4.85 14.28 1.42
CA ILE A 147 5.60 13.23 0.72
C ILE A 147 6.81 12.79 1.54
N VAL A 148 7.18 11.52 1.40
CA VAL A 148 8.29 10.88 2.10
C VAL A 148 8.79 9.68 1.29
N ASP A 149 10.01 9.21 1.57
CA ASP A 149 10.47 7.90 1.13
C ASP A 149 10.08 6.83 2.17
N TYR A 150 9.07 6.00 1.85
CA TYR A 150 8.62 4.93 2.75
C TYR A 150 9.63 3.79 2.90
N ARG A 151 10.56 3.61 1.97
CA ARG A 151 11.68 2.68 2.15
C ARG A 151 12.54 3.13 3.32
N LEU A 152 12.95 4.40 3.31
CA LEU A 152 13.76 5.00 4.37
C LEU A 152 13.03 4.96 5.73
N VAL A 153 11.73 5.26 5.75
CA VAL A 153 10.91 5.13 6.98
C VAL A 153 10.96 3.69 7.50
N THR A 154 10.82 2.69 6.63
CA THR A 154 10.84 1.28 7.03
C THR A 154 12.21 0.84 7.54
N GLU A 155 13.29 1.31 6.92
CA GLU A 155 14.66 1.03 7.35
C GLU A 155 14.94 1.60 8.75
N HIS A 156 14.50 2.82 9.03
CA HIS A 156 14.62 3.40 10.38
C HIS A 156 13.74 2.65 11.42
N MET A 157 12.52 2.26 11.05
CA MET A 157 11.71 1.41 11.93
C MET A 157 12.39 0.07 12.23
N ALA A 158 13.05 -0.54 11.24
CA ALA A 158 13.78 -1.79 11.42
C ALA A 158 15.04 -1.61 12.28
N SER A 159 15.71 -0.47 12.16
CA SER A 159 16.83 -0.11 13.03
C SER A 159 16.37 0.00 14.49
N ASP A 160 15.25 0.67 14.75
CA ASP A 160 14.66 0.76 16.10
C ASP A 160 14.32 -0.63 16.64
N PHE A 161 13.71 -1.48 15.80
CA PHE A 161 13.39 -2.86 16.14
C PHE A 161 14.62 -3.65 16.58
N THR A 162 15.69 -3.60 15.78
CA THR A 162 16.92 -4.32 16.05
C THR A 162 17.63 -3.76 17.30
N THR A 163 17.70 -2.44 17.43
CA THR A 163 18.30 -1.77 18.60
C THR A 163 17.54 -2.12 19.90
N SER A 164 16.25 -2.35 19.80
CA SER A 164 15.39 -2.78 20.92
C SER A 164 15.44 -4.28 21.20
N GLY A 165 16.30 -5.04 20.51
CA GLY A 165 16.51 -6.48 20.74
C GLY A 165 15.73 -7.42 19.84
N GLY A 166 15.05 -6.91 18.80
CA GLY A 166 14.41 -7.73 17.78
C GLY A 166 15.42 -8.35 16.79
N GLU A 167 15.12 -9.52 16.28
CA GLU A 167 15.92 -10.22 15.28
C GLU A 167 15.27 -10.13 13.88
N THR A 168 16.09 -9.97 12.82
CA THR A 168 15.62 -9.94 11.43
C THR A 168 16.36 -11.01 10.62
N ALA A 169 15.61 -11.86 9.91
CA ALA A 169 16.13 -12.86 8.97
C ALA A 169 15.76 -12.45 7.55
N LEU A 170 16.69 -11.85 6.83
CA LEU A 170 16.60 -11.56 5.39
C LEU A 170 16.92 -12.82 4.58
N ASP A 171 16.70 -12.78 3.27
CA ASP A 171 16.91 -13.92 2.35
C ASP A 171 16.25 -15.21 2.83
N THR A 172 15.20 -15.11 3.63
CA THR A 172 14.57 -16.26 4.30
C THR A 172 13.10 -16.40 3.86
N GLN A 173 12.85 -17.38 3.00
CA GLN A 173 11.52 -17.68 2.51
C GLN A 173 10.84 -18.75 3.36
N VAL A 174 9.66 -18.44 3.90
CA VAL A 174 8.77 -19.43 4.51
C VAL A 174 8.13 -20.28 3.42
N THR A 175 8.24 -21.60 3.53
CA THR A 175 7.75 -22.59 2.56
C THR A 175 6.63 -23.48 3.10
N ALA A 176 6.51 -23.59 4.44
CA ALA A 176 5.40 -24.25 5.10
C ALA A 176 5.16 -23.61 6.49
N ILE A 177 3.92 -23.66 6.92
CA ILE A 177 3.46 -23.19 8.25
C ILE A 177 2.66 -24.32 8.88
N ALA A 178 3.00 -24.72 10.09
CA ALA A 178 2.27 -25.72 10.86
C ALA A 178 1.92 -25.17 12.24
N GLU A 179 0.62 -25.14 12.57
CA GLU A 179 0.15 -24.87 13.91
C GLU A 179 0.13 -26.19 14.71
N ARG A 180 0.77 -26.16 15.85
CA ARG A 180 0.80 -27.25 16.83
C ARG A 180 -0.01 -26.84 18.06
N SER A 181 -0.26 -27.78 18.94
CA SER A 181 -1.01 -27.50 20.19
C SER A 181 -0.35 -26.45 21.09
N ASP A 182 0.98 -26.35 21.04
CA ASP A 182 1.78 -25.48 21.92
C ASP A 182 2.57 -24.38 21.17
N HIS A 183 2.81 -24.51 19.85
CA HIS A 183 3.62 -23.58 19.08
C HIS A 183 3.23 -23.53 17.59
N ILE A 184 3.77 -22.54 16.89
CA ILE A 184 3.85 -22.49 15.42
C ILE A 184 5.22 -22.97 14.98
N GLU A 185 5.26 -23.80 13.95
CA GLU A 185 6.49 -24.23 13.29
C GLU A 185 6.51 -23.74 11.83
N LEU A 186 7.52 -22.96 11.49
CA LEU A 186 7.79 -22.49 10.13
C LEU A 186 8.88 -23.34 9.51
N THR A 187 8.65 -23.86 8.31
CA THR A 187 9.72 -24.39 7.45
C THR A 187 10.23 -23.25 6.58
N CYS A 188 11.52 -22.96 6.66
CA CYS A 188 12.18 -21.89 5.95
C CYS A 188 13.27 -22.42 5.03
N ARG A 189 13.59 -21.68 3.97
CA ARG A 189 14.76 -21.89 3.12
C ARG A 189 15.42 -20.56 2.78
N GLN A 190 16.70 -20.58 2.44
CA GLN A 190 17.41 -19.42 1.88
C GLN A 190 16.86 -19.10 0.47
N SER A 191 16.48 -17.84 0.22
CA SER A 191 15.77 -17.45 -1.00
C SER A 191 16.64 -17.48 -2.27
N HIS A 192 17.91 -17.16 -2.15
CA HIS A 192 18.82 -16.94 -3.29
C HIS A 192 19.96 -17.96 -3.38
N THR A 193 19.85 -19.08 -2.69
CA THR A 193 20.82 -20.18 -2.78
C THR A 193 20.26 -21.34 -3.59
N ALA A 194 21.13 -22.02 -4.34
CA ALA A 194 20.78 -23.27 -5.03
C ALA A 194 20.61 -24.44 -4.04
N SER A 195 20.92 -24.26 -2.76
CA SER A 195 20.74 -25.28 -1.73
C SER A 195 19.25 -25.56 -1.52
N ALA A 196 18.91 -26.82 -1.53
CA ALA A 196 17.58 -27.31 -1.18
C ALA A 196 17.36 -27.41 0.35
N ASP A 197 18.36 -27.02 1.14
CA ASP A 197 18.32 -27.18 2.59
C ASP A 197 17.25 -26.29 3.20
N SER A 198 16.37 -26.91 3.94
CA SER A 198 15.36 -26.24 4.75
C SER A 198 15.71 -26.34 6.23
N PHE A 199 15.31 -25.35 6.99
CA PHE A 199 15.46 -25.32 8.44
C PHE A 199 14.12 -24.94 9.08
N SER A 200 13.96 -25.29 10.35
CA SER A 200 12.74 -25.00 11.10
C SER A 200 12.97 -23.83 12.06
N VAL A 201 11.94 -22.98 12.20
CA VAL A 201 11.87 -21.91 13.19
C VAL A 201 10.57 -22.06 13.96
N LYS A 202 10.63 -21.98 15.29
CA LYS A 202 9.46 -22.16 16.15
C LYS A 202 9.12 -20.88 16.91
N GLY A 203 7.84 -20.67 17.16
CA GLY A 203 7.38 -19.54 17.97
C GLY A 203 6.02 -19.76 18.60
N ARG A 204 5.74 -18.98 19.62
CA ARG A 204 4.47 -19.07 20.36
C ARG A 204 3.28 -18.55 19.57
N PHE A 205 3.50 -17.48 18.78
CA PHE A 205 2.47 -16.81 17.98
C PHE A 205 3.05 -16.28 16.67
N LEU A 206 2.24 -16.33 15.60
CA LEU A 206 2.61 -15.87 14.27
C LEU A 206 1.77 -14.67 13.84
N VAL A 207 2.41 -13.63 13.29
CA VAL A 207 1.72 -12.56 12.55
C VAL A 207 2.20 -12.54 11.11
N CYS A 208 1.29 -12.71 10.16
CA CYS A 208 1.58 -12.70 8.73
C CYS A 208 1.24 -11.36 8.10
N CYS A 209 2.25 -10.62 7.63
CA CYS A 209 2.13 -9.36 6.90
C CYS A 209 2.62 -9.50 5.46
N GLY A 210 2.19 -10.56 4.76
CA GLY A 210 2.71 -11.02 3.48
C GLY A 210 2.32 -10.19 2.25
N GLY A 211 1.52 -9.13 2.39
CA GLY A 211 1.14 -8.23 1.31
C GLY A 211 0.63 -8.97 0.07
N LEU A 212 1.39 -8.95 -1.04
CA LEU A 212 1.06 -9.64 -2.29
C LEU A 212 0.94 -11.17 -2.16
N MET A 213 1.49 -11.76 -1.08
CA MET A 213 1.47 -13.21 -0.81
C MET A 213 0.50 -13.59 0.31
N ALA A 214 -0.36 -12.66 0.77
CA ALA A 214 -1.21 -12.87 1.94
C ALA A 214 -2.10 -14.11 1.83
N ASP A 215 -2.81 -14.30 0.72
CA ASP A 215 -3.66 -15.47 0.48
C ASP A 215 -2.88 -16.78 0.44
N ARG A 216 -1.66 -16.77 -0.13
CA ARG A 216 -0.79 -17.97 -0.16
C ARG A 216 -0.32 -18.37 1.23
N LEU A 217 0.04 -17.40 2.07
CA LEU A 217 0.45 -17.66 3.46
C LEU A 217 -0.73 -18.14 4.30
N THR A 218 -1.93 -17.57 4.08
CA THR A 218 -3.15 -18.00 4.76
C THR A 218 -3.53 -19.42 4.36
N ASN A 219 -3.47 -19.75 3.07
CA ASN A 219 -3.70 -21.11 2.57
C ASN A 219 -2.62 -22.11 3.06
N MET A 220 -1.36 -21.66 3.17
CA MET A 220 -0.25 -22.49 3.69
C MET A 220 -0.48 -22.89 5.14
N MET A 221 -1.15 -22.03 5.91
CA MET A 221 -1.60 -22.28 7.30
C MET A 221 -2.80 -23.24 7.36
N GLY A 222 -3.49 -23.47 6.22
CA GLY A 222 -4.70 -24.30 6.16
C GLY A 222 -5.97 -23.55 6.60
N LEU A 223 -5.94 -22.23 6.69
CA LEU A 223 -7.13 -21.44 7.01
C LEU A 223 -8.07 -21.39 5.81
N GLU A 224 -9.34 -21.70 6.04
CA GLU A 224 -10.37 -21.56 5.03
C GLU A 224 -10.71 -20.11 4.81
N THR A 225 -10.46 -19.59 3.61
CA THR A 225 -10.77 -18.22 3.21
C THR A 225 -11.46 -18.21 1.85
N ASP A 226 -12.24 -17.16 1.59
CA ASP A 226 -12.98 -16.96 0.35
C ASP A 226 -12.38 -15.88 -0.54
N PHE A 227 -11.16 -15.42 -0.25
CA PHE A 227 -10.47 -14.37 -1.00
C PHE A 227 -9.23 -14.88 -1.73
N GLN A 228 -8.85 -14.14 -2.76
CA GLN A 228 -7.55 -14.24 -3.42
C GLN A 228 -6.98 -12.85 -3.69
N ILE A 229 -5.66 -12.72 -3.59
CA ILE A 229 -4.96 -11.50 -3.99
C ILE A 229 -4.84 -11.46 -5.51
N ILE A 230 -5.49 -10.49 -6.12
CA ILE A 230 -5.38 -10.17 -7.54
C ILE A 230 -4.46 -8.96 -7.69
N PRO A 231 -3.32 -9.08 -8.40
CA PRO A 231 -2.40 -7.97 -8.57
C PRO A 231 -2.95 -6.96 -9.60
N TYR A 232 -3.01 -5.69 -9.22
CA TYR A 232 -3.24 -4.59 -10.15
C TYR A 232 -1.97 -3.76 -10.27
N ARG A 233 -1.47 -3.69 -11.51
CA ARG A 233 -0.26 -2.98 -11.83
C ARG A 233 -0.58 -1.52 -12.17
N GLY A 234 0.13 -0.59 -11.55
CA GLY A 234 0.10 0.82 -11.83
C GLY A 234 1.35 1.23 -12.61
N GLU A 235 1.17 1.61 -13.86
CA GLU A 235 2.26 2.18 -14.66
C GLU A 235 2.46 3.64 -14.29
N TYR A 236 3.72 4.05 -14.22
CA TYR A 236 4.12 5.42 -13.97
C TYR A 236 5.03 5.93 -15.09
N TYR A 237 4.99 7.23 -15.27
CA TYR A 237 6.02 7.98 -15.98
C TYR A 237 6.65 8.98 -15.03
N ARG A 238 7.91 9.34 -15.25
CA ARG A 238 8.53 10.49 -14.63
C ARG A 238 8.54 11.62 -15.66
N LEU A 239 8.34 12.84 -15.24
CA LEU A 239 8.55 13.99 -16.10
C LEU A 239 10.04 14.23 -16.32
N ALA A 240 10.41 14.68 -17.53
CA ALA A 240 11.76 15.11 -17.82
C ALA A 240 12.23 16.19 -16.82
N ALA A 241 13.48 16.19 -16.42
CA ALA A 241 14.02 17.01 -15.32
C ALA A 241 13.71 18.52 -15.45
N ARG A 242 13.54 19.04 -16.68
CA ARG A 242 13.11 20.43 -16.91
C ARG A 242 11.73 20.76 -16.30
N HIS A 243 10.95 19.76 -15.96
CA HIS A 243 9.61 19.88 -15.37
C HIS A 243 9.56 19.59 -13.88
N ASN A 244 10.69 19.46 -13.19
CA ASN A 244 10.72 19.21 -11.74
C ASN A 244 10.05 20.32 -10.91
N GLN A 245 9.89 21.52 -11.48
CA GLN A 245 9.21 22.66 -10.83
C GLN A 245 7.83 22.98 -11.48
N ILE A 246 7.29 22.05 -12.29
CA ILE A 246 6.03 22.30 -13.02
C ILE A 246 4.82 22.42 -12.07
N VAL A 247 4.88 21.78 -10.92
CA VAL A 247 3.88 21.85 -9.85
C VAL A 247 4.54 22.07 -8.49
N ARG A 248 3.85 22.80 -7.61
CA ARG A 248 4.26 23.05 -6.22
C ARG A 248 3.63 22.08 -5.23
N HIS A 249 2.43 21.59 -5.56
CA HIS A 249 1.61 20.67 -4.79
C HIS A 249 1.41 19.37 -5.54
N LEU A 250 0.89 18.34 -4.87
CA LEU A 250 0.39 17.14 -5.55
C LEU A 250 -0.91 17.50 -6.29
N ILE A 251 -1.03 17.10 -7.56
CA ILE A 251 -2.21 17.39 -8.40
C ILE A 251 -2.96 16.10 -8.68
N TYR A 252 -4.16 15.99 -8.15
CA TYR A 252 -5.01 14.81 -8.26
C TYR A 252 -6.34 15.17 -8.91
N PRO A 253 -6.94 14.29 -9.71
CA PRO A 253 -8.31 14.48 -10.19
C PRO A 253 -9.33 14.33 -9.05
N ILE A 254 -10.51 14.93 -9.21
CA ILE A 254 -11.67 14.58 -8.39
C ILE A 254 -12.03 13.12 -8.70
N PRO A 255 -12.22 12.26 -7.67
CA PRO A 255 -12.49 10.85 -7.87
C PRO A 255 -13.83 10.61 -8.57
N ASP A 256 -13.86 9.63 -9.46
CA ASP A 256 -15.09 9.08 -10.00
C ASP A 256 -15.53 7.90 -9.10
N PRO A 257 -16.68 8.00 -8.39
CA PRO A 257 -17.13 6.94 -7.49
C PRO A 257 -17.50 5.63 -8.21
N SER A 258 -17.70 5.67 -9.52
CA SER A 258 -17.97 4.47 -10.34
C SER A 258 -16.69 3.69 -10.69
N LEU A 259 -15.51 4.27 -10.47
CA LEU A 259 -14.22 3.66 -10.79
C LEU A 259 -13.54 3.12 -9.53
N PRO A 260 -12.94 1.93 -9.57
CA PRO A 260 -12.30 1.33 -8.40
C PRO A 260 -10.97 2.00 -8.01
N PHE A 261 -10.37 2.78 -8.92
CA PHE A 261 -9.09 3.42 -8.73
C PHE A 261 -9.11 4.89 -9.15
N LEU A 262 -8.24 5.69 -8.52
CA LEU A 262 -8.04 7.10 -8.88
C LEU A 262 -7.44 7.22 -10.29
N GLY A 263 -7.79 8.29 -10.99
CA GLY A 263 -7.19 8.64 -12.27
C GLY A 263 -5.73 9.07 -12.17
N VAL A 264 -5.08 9.23 -13.33
CA VAL A 264 -3.70 9.70 -13.45
C VAL A 264 -3.54 11.07 -12.78
N HIS A 265 -2.48 11.23 -12.00
CA HIS A 265 -2.18 12.42 -11.21
C HIS A 265 -0.69 12.79 -11.30
N LEU A 266 -0.33 14.02 -10.94
CA LEU A 266 1.04 14.49 -10.81
C LEU A 266 1.46 14.42 -9.34
N THR A 267 2.57 13.74 -9.08
CA THR A 267 3.11 13.59 -7.73
C THR A 267 4.55 14.09 -7.70
N ARG A 268 4.79 15.10 -6.87
CA ARG A 268 6.16 15.46 -6.49
C ARG A 268 6.74 14.33 -5.65
N MET A 269 7.99 14.01 -5.91
CA MET A 269 8.74 13.02 -5.15
C MET A 269 9.76 13.73 -4.25
N ILE A 270 10.18 13.04 -3.20
CA ILE A 270 11.12 13.62 -2.21
C ILE A 270 12.49 13.95 -2.83
N ASP A 271 12.85 13.29 -3.94
CA ASP A 271 14.06 13.57 -4.73
C ASP A 271 13.93 14.80 -5.64
N GLY A 272 12.79 15.50 -5.59
CA GLY A 272 12.47 16.67 -6.42
C GLY A 272 11.92 16.35 -7.80
N SER A 273 11.88 15.10 -8.23
CA SER A 273 11.26 14.69 -9.50
C SER A 273 9.73 14.77 -9.42
N VAL A 274 9.07 14.75 -10.58
CA VAL A 274 7.61 14.69 -10.67
C VAL A 274 7.21 13.44 -11.44
N THR A 275 6.37 12.60 -10.83
CA THR A 275 5.81 11.42 -11.48
C THR A 275 4.39 11.66 -11.97
N VAL A 276 4.01 10.94 -13.02
CA VAL A 276 2.69 10.94 -13.65
C VAL A 276 2.12 9.53 -13.52
N GLY A 277 1.00 9.37 -12.88
CA GLY A 277 0.39 8.06 -12.69
C GLY A 277 -0.15 7.87 -11.28
N PRO A 278 -0.44 6.62 -10.90
CA PRO A 278 -0.51 5.47 -11.79
C PRO A 278 -1.86 5.36 -12.52
N ASN A 279 -1.89 4.57 -13.57
CA ASN A 279 -3.13 3.91 -14.00
C ASN A 279 -3.37 2.62 -13.18
N ALA A 280 -4.33 1.79 -13.57
CA ALA A 280 -4.55 0.50 -12.95
C ALA A 280 -4.91 -0.55 -14.01
N VAL A 281 -3.96 -1.42 -14.30
CA VAL A 281 -4.13 -2.53 -15.24
C VAL A 281 -3.96 -3.86 -14.54
N GLN A 282 -4.54 -4.92 -15.11
CA GLN A 282 -4.36 -6.27 -14.61
C GLN A 282 -2.88 -6.67 -14.64
N GLY A 283 -2.34 -7.09 -13.50
CA GLY A 283 -1.02 -7.70 -13.40
C GLY A 283 -1.10 -9.23 -13.59
N PHE A 284 -0.08 -9.80 -14.24
CA PHE A 284 0.06 -11.25 -14.46
C PHE A 284 1.22 -11.87 -13.67
N LYS A 285 1.89 -11.08 -12.85
CA LYS A 285 2.90 -11.48 -11.89
C LYS A 285 2.78 -10.62 -10.63
N ARG A 286 2.68 -11.25 -9.47
CA ARG A 286 2.45 -10.57 -8.19
C ARG A 286 3.61 -9.63 -7.80
N GLU A 287 4.83 -10.00 -8.13
CA GLU A 287 6.05 -9.27 -7.79
C GLU A 287 6.88 -8.94 -9.04
N GLY A 288 6.22 -8.43 -10.08
CA GLY A 288 6.82 -8.12 -11.38
C GLY A 288 6.85 -6.62 -11.65
N TYR A 289 7.86 -5.90 -11.16
CA TYR A 289 8.01 -4.45 -11.32
C TYR A 289 8.66 -4.03 -12.63
N GLY A 290 9.32 -4.96 -13.34
CA GLY A 290 9.93 -4.74 -14.65
C GLY A 290 8.90 -4.54 -15.76
N ARG A 291 9.37 -4.21 -16.97
CA ARG A 291 8.52 -3.92 -18.14
C ARG A 291 7.61 -5.11 -18.53
N PHE A 292 8.11 -6.34 -18.41
CA PHE A 292 7.34 -7.55 -18.65
C PHE A 292 6.86 -8.14 -17.32
N ASN A 293 5.54 -8.12 -17.13
CA ASN A 293 4.88 -8.62 -15.94
C ASN A 293 4.12 -9.91 -16.27
N PHE A 294 4.81 -11.05 -16.24
CA PHE A 294 4.19 -12.35 -16.48
C PHE A 294 4.80 -13.44 -15.60
N SER A 295 3.95 -14.27 -15.01
CA SER A 295 4.27 -15.49 -14.29
C SER A 295 3.19 -16.52 -14.60
N LEU A 296 3.59 -17.68 -15.11
CA LEU A 296 2.65 -18.75 -15.44
C LEU A 296 1.85 -19.19 -14.22
N ARG A 297 2.54 -19.37 -13.07
CA ARG A 297 1.89 -19.75 -11.81
C ARG A 297 0.87 -18.71 -11.36
N ASP A 298 1.26 -17.44 -11.30
CA ASP A 298 0.36 -16.37 -10.82
C ASP A 298 -0.84 -16.21 -11.77
N SER A 299 -0.60 -16.36 -13.09
CA SER A 299 -1.66 -16.28 -14.09
C SER A 299 -2.64 -17.46 -13.99
N LEU A 300 -2.15 -18.68 -13.82
CA LEU A 300 -3.02 -19.86 -13.67
C LEU A 300 -3.82 -19.80 -12.37
N ASP A 301 -3.19 -19.43 -11.25
CA ASP A 301 -3.87 -19.25 -9.96
C ASP A 301 -5.02 -18.21 -10.09
N MET A 302 -4.75 -17.09 -10.76
CA MET A 302 -5.74 -16.04 -11.00
C MET A 302 -6.88 -16.49 -11.89
N LEU A 303 -6.58 -17.17 -13.02
CA LEU A 303 -7.59 -17.64 -13.98
C LEU A 303 -8.44 -18.77 -13.40
N ALA A 304 -7.93 -19.56 -12.47
CA ALA A 304 -8.67 -20.60 -11.75
C ALA A 304 -9.64 -20.04 -10.70
N PHE A 305 -9.49 -18.76 -10.30
CA PHE A 305 -10.29 -18.16 -9.24
C PHE A 305 -11.60 -17.55 -9.77
N PRO A 306 -12.78 -18.02 -9.32
CA PRO A 306 -14.07 -17.52 -9.81
C PRO A 306 -14.26 -16.02 -9.67
N GLY A 307 -13.81 -15.43 -8.55
CA GLY A 307 -13.90 -14.01 -8.28
C GLY A 307 -13.22 -13.13 -9.33
N PHE A 308 -12.13 -13.61 -9.93
CA PHE A 308 -11.48 -12.92 -11.05
C PHE A 308 -12.42 -12.70 -12.24
N TRP A 309 -13.18 -13.71 -12.63
CA TRP A 309 -14.11 -13.63 -13.76
C TRP A 309 -15.30 -12.74 -13.46
N HIS A 310 -15.82 -12.76 -12.22
CA HIS A 310 -16.88 -11.88 -11.79
C HIS A 310 -16.46 -10.40 -11.82
N VAL A 311 -15.26 -10.06 -11.30
CA VAL A 311 -14.72 -8.69 -11.37
C VAL A 311 -14.48 -8.27 -12.81
N THR A 312 -13.84 -9.13 -13.61
CA THR A 312 -13.53 -8.85 -15.02
C THR A 312 -14.80 -8.59 -15.81
N GLY A 313 -15.85 -9.40 -15.62
CA GLY A 313 -17.15 -9.21 -16.28
C GLY A 313 -17.80 -7.87 -15.93
N LYS A 314 -17.79 -7.47 -14.64
CA LYS A 314 -18.34 -6.19 -14.18
C LYS A 314 -17.60 -4.97 -14.76
N HIS A 315 -16.29 -5.06 -14.95
CA HIS A 315 -15.43 -3.93 -15.30
C HIS A 315 -14.76 -4.06 -16.67
N LEU A 316 -15.23 -4.96 -17.54
CA LEU A 316 -14.59 -5.29 -18.81
C LEU A 316 -14.31 -4.06 -19.70
N LYS A 317 -15.30 -3.18 -19.86
CA LYS A 317 -15.18 -1.96 -20.70
C LYS A 317 -14.12 -1.00 -20.14
N THR A 318 -14.11 -0.81 -18.83
CA THR A 318 -13.13 0.05 -18.14
C THR A 318 -11.74 -0.58 -18.20
N GLY A 319 -11.63 -1.88 -17.95
CA GLY A 319 -10.37 -2.62 -18.01
C GLY A 319 -9.73 -2.59 -19.39
N LEU A 320 -10.48 -2.77 -20.47
CA LEU A 320 -9.98 -2.66 -21.84
C LEU A 320 -9.47 -1.25 -22.18
N ARG A 321 -10.14 -0.20 -21.70
CA ARG A 321 -9.68 1.19 -21.89
C ARG A 321 -8.40 1.44 -21.11
N GLU A 322 -8.33 1.04 -19.83
CA GLU A 322 -7.12 1.17 -19.02
C GLU A 322 -5.94 0.40 -19.61
N PHE A 323 -6.19 -0.82 -20.11
CA PHE A 323 -5.18 -1.64 -20.77
C PHE A 323 -4.64 -0.97 -22.04
N LYS A 324 -5.52 -0.45 -22.91
CA LYS A 324 -5.11 0.30 -24.11
C LYS A 324 -4.25 1.52 -23.76
N ASP A 325 -4.67 2.28 -22.74
CA ASP A 325 -3.97 3.49 -22.33
C ASP A 325 -2.63 3.19 -21.64
N ALA A 326 -2.49 2.03 -20.98
CA ALA A 326 -1.22 1.58 -20.38
C ALA A 326 -0.13 1.29 -21.43
N TRP A 327 -0.53 0.79 -22.62
CA TRP A 327 0.39 0.49 -23.71
C TRP A 327 0.66 1.71 -24.59
N TRP A 328 -0.18 2.74 -24.51
CA TRP A 328 -0.09 3.91 -25.39
C TRP A 328 0.20 5.19 -24.60
N LYS A 329 1.46 5.60 -24.63
CA LYS A 329 1.97 6.82 -23.99
C LYS A 329 1.12 8.07 -24.29
N ALA A 330 0.52 8.15 -25.51
CA ALA A 330 -0.34 9.25 -25.91
C ALA A 330 -1.66 9.30 -25.10
N GLY A 331 -2.29 8.16 -24.82
CA GLY A 331 -3.50 8.13 -23.98
C GLY A 331 -3.22 8.55 -22.54
N TYR A 332 -2.04 8.24 -22.04
CA TYR A 332 -1.58 8.72 -20.73
C TYR A 332 -1.42 10.24 -20.71
N LEU A 333 -0.81 10.80 -21.77
CA LEU A 333 -0.62 12.23 -21.92
C LEU A 333 -1.97 12.97 -21.99
N GLU A 334 -2.96 12.44 -22.71
CA GLU A 334 -4.30 13.05 -22.79
C GLU A 334 -4.95 13.18 -21.41
N ARG A 335 -4.79 12.18 -20.53
CA ARG A 335 -5.34 12.23 -19.18
C ARG A 335 -4.70 13.31 -18.33
N VAL A 336 -3.40 13.49 -18.40
CA VAL A 336 -2.71 14.52 -17.61
C VAL A 336 -2.91 15.91 -18.20
N ARG A 337 -3.09 16.02 -19.51
CA ARG A 337 -3.38 17.30 -20.19
C ARG A 337 -4.72 17.92 -19.82
N LYS A 338 -5.63 17.16 -19.25
CA LYS A 338 -6.87 17.70 -18.70
C LYS A 338 -6.61 18.85 -17.72
N TYR A 339 -5.56 18.74 -16.91
CA TYR A 339 -5.21 19.75 -15.90
C TYR A 339 -3.79 20.32 -16.07
N CYS A 340 -2.93 19.72 -16.89
CA CYS A 340 -1.59 20.22 -17.20
C CYS A 340 -1.36 20.22 -18.73
N PRO A 341 -1.96 21.16 -19.49
CA PRO A 341 -1.99 21.13 -20.96
C PRO A 341 -0.63 21.33 -21.62
N GLY A 342 0.34 21.94 -20.93
CA GLY A 342 1.67 22.24 -21.47
C GLY A 342 2.58 21.03 -21.70
N LEU A 343 2.22 19.84 -21.21
CA LEU A 343 3.03 18.63 -21.34
C LEU A 343 2.96 18.04 -22.76
N THR A 344 4.06 17.41 -23.19
CA THR A 344 4.20 16.73 -24.48
C THR A 344 4.65 15.28 -24.30
N LEU A 345 4.60 14.46 -25.37
CA LEU A 345 5.05 13.06 -25.30
C LEU A 345 6.53 12.92 -24.93
N SER A 346 7.36 13.88 -25.32
CA SER A 346 8.79 13.86 -24.99
C SER A 346 9.07 14.12 -23.51
N ASP A 347 8.09 14.65 -22.77
CA ASP A 347 8.23 14.93 -21.33
C ASP A 347 8.01 13.72 -20.43
N LEU A 348 7.42 12.67 -20.96
CA LEU A 348 7.15 11.44 -20.22
C LEU A 348 8.32 10.45 -20.38
N GLU A 349 9.03 10.16 -19.31
CA GLU A 349 10.10 9.15 -19.24
C GLU A 349 9.58 7.90 -18.50
N PRO A 350 10.00 6.68 -18.89
CA PRO A 350 9.63 5.47 -18.16
C PRO A 350 10.01 5.54 -16.67
N TYR A 351 9.14 5.04 -15.79
CA TYR A 351 9.38 4.96 -14.36
C TYR A 351 8.94 3.58 -13.84
N PRO A 352 9.52 3.05 -12.77
CA PRO A 352 9.13 1.76 -12.21
C PRO A 352 7.65 1.69 -11.84
N ALA A 353 7.03 0.57 -12.16
CA ALA A 353 5.63 0.33 -11.83
C ALA A 353 5.43 0.05 -10.33
N GLY A 354 4.23 0.30 -9.84
CA GLY A 354 3.75 -0.22 -8.56
C GLY A 354 2.82 -1.41 -8.77
N ILE A 355 2.69 -2.29 -7.77
CA ILE A 355 1.70 -3.36 -7.79
C ILE A 355 0.84 -3.27 -6.54
N ARG A 356 -0.48 -3.22 -6.73
CA ARG A 356 -1.46 -3.24 -5.65
C ARG A 356 -1.90 -4.66 -5.39
N ALA A 357 -1.82 -5.10 -4.14
CA ALA A 357 -2.45 -6.32 -3.67
C ALA A 357 -3.94 -6.02 -3.43
N GLN A 358 -4.81 -6.47 -4.30
CA GLN A 358 -6.25 -6.31 -4.12
C GLN A 358 -6.87 -7.64 -3.73
N ALA A 359 -7.39 -7.73 -2.51
CA ALA A 359 -8.18 -8.88 -2.12
C ALA A 359 -9.53 -8.85 -2.84
N VAL A 360 -9.87 -9.97 -3.46
CA VAL A 360 -11.11 -10.18 -4.19
C VAL A 360 -11.79 -11.43 -3.63
N LEU A 361 -13.07 -11.34 -3.28
CA LEU A 361 -13.85 -12.49 -2.81
C LEU A 361 -14.29 -13.37 -3.98
N LYS A 362 -14.69 -14.61 -3.70
CA LYS A 362 -15.16 -15.58 -4.71
C LYS A 362 -16.35 -15.05 -5.54
N ASP A 363 -17.19 -14.19 -4.98
CA ASP A 363 -18.33 -13.53 -5.66
C ASP A 363 -17.92 -12.33 -6.52
N GLY A 364 -16.63 -11.96 -6.53
CA GLY A 364 -16.09 -10.80 -7.24
C GLY A 364 -16.18 -9.48 -6.46
N THR A 365 -16.50 -9.52 -5.19
CA THR A 365 -16.47 -8.32 -4.34
C THR A 365 -15.03 -7.89 -4.10
N LEU A 366 -14.72 -6.63 -4.41
CA LEU A 366 -13.43 -6.01 -4.08
C LEU A 366 -13.43 -5.64 -2.59
N VAL A 367 -12.47 -6.15 -1.83
CA VAL A 367 -12.34 -5.81 -0.42
C VAL A 367 -11.73 -4.42 -0.29
N HIS A 368 -12.53 -3.47 0.19
CA HIS A 368 -12.15 -2.05 0.26
C HIS A 368 -11.53 -1.63 1.59
N ASP A 369 -11.71 -2.41 2.66
CA ASP A 369 -11.15 -2.15 3.99
C ASP A 369 -10.21 -3.29 4.42
N PHE A 370 -9.73 -3.25 5.64
CA PHE A 370 -8.85 -4.29 6.17
C PHE A 370 -9.57 -5.63 6.27
N LEU A 371 -8.83 -6.70 5.96
CA LEU A 371 -9.29 -8.08 6.11
C LEU A 371 -8.25 -8.85 6.91
N PHE A 372 -8.71 -9.58 7.91
CA PHE A 372 -7.88 -10.43 8.76
C PHE A 372 -8.44 -11.85 8.77
N ALA A 373 -7.57 -12.82 8.97
CA ALA A 373 -7.91 -14.20 9.29
C ALA A 373 -7.01 -14.65 10.45
N ASP A 374 -7.53 -15.47 11.33
CA ASP A 374 -6.81 -15.89 12.53
C ASP A 374 -7.00 -17.39 12.83
N SER A 375 -6.16 -17.88 13.71
CA SER A 375 -6.24 -19.17 14.37
C SER A 375 -5.85 -18.97 15.85
N PRO A 376 -5.94 -20.00 16.70
CA PRO A 376 -5.53 -19.87 18.11
C PRO A 376 -4.10 -19.35 18.31
N ARG A 377 -3.21 -19.46 17.30
CA ARG A 377 -1.81 -19.05 17.40
C ARG A 377 -1.33 -18.19 16.23
N SER A 378 -2.21 -17.70 15.39
CA SER A 378 -1.81 -16.82 14.29
C SER A 378 -2.81 -15.72 13.99
N LEU A 379 -2.29 -14.62 13.42
CA LEU A 379 -3.07 -13.55 12.83
C LEU A 379 -2.50 -13.21 11.44
N HIS A 380 -3.33 -13.27 10.43
CA HIS A 380 -2.96 -12.98 9.04
C HIS A 380 -3.59 -11.65 8.59
N VAL A 381 -2.77 -10.73 8.12
CA VAL A 381 -3.20 -9.50 7.45
C VAL A 381 -3.48 -9.83 5.99
N CYS A 382 -4.72 -10.18 5.69
CA CYS A 382 -5.15 -10.66 4.38
C CYS A 382 -5.31 -9.53 3.37
N ASN A 383 -5.71 -8.33 3.83
CA ASN A 383 -5.81 -7.13 3.00
C ASN A 383 -5.44 -5.90 3.83
N ALA A 384 -4.43 -5.16 3.39
CA ALA A 384 -4.06 -3.86 3.92
C ALA A 384 -4.05 -2.85 2.76
N PRO A 385 -5.22 -2.27 2.41
CA PRO A 385 -5.34 -1.41 1.25
C PRO A 385 -4.70 -0.04 1.49
N SER A 386 -4.40 0.70 0.40
CA SER A 386 -3.98 2.10 0.52
C SER A 386 -4.98 2.89 1.40
N PRO A 387 -4.50 3.60 2.41
CA PRO A 387 -3.17 4.14 2.62
C PRO A 387 -2.34 3.37 3.69
N ALA A 388 -2.19 2.08 3.56
CA ALA A 388 -1.52 1.25 4.56
C ALA A 388 -0.12 1.75 4.97
N ALA A 389 0.65 2.35 4.06
CA ALA A 389 1.96 2.90 4.39
C ALA A 389 1.85 4.09 5.38
N THR A 390 0.98 5.07 5.09
CA THR A 390 0.67 6.18 6.02
C THR A 390 0.16 5.67 7.36
N SER A 391 -0.61 4.61 7.34
CA SER A 391 -1.33 4.05 8.49
C SER A 391 -0.57 2.93 9.20
N ALA A 392 0.69 2.66 8.85
CA ALA A 392 1.41 1.47 9.30
C ALA A 392 1.50 1.34 10.82
N MET A 393 1.75 2.44 11.53
CA MET A 393 1.84 2.43 12.99
C MET A 393 0.48 2.18 13.69
N PRO A 394 -0.62 2.88 13.37
CA PRO A 394 -1.92 2.54 13.95
C PRO A 394 -2.44 1.17 13.51
N ILE A 395 -2.11 0.68 12.32
CA ILE A 395 -2.39 -0.70 11.91
C ILE A 395 -1.64 -1.69 12.81
N ALA A 396 -0.37 -1.43 13.10
CA ALA A 396 0.46 -2.29 13.95
C ALA A 396 -0.10 -2.36 15.38
N ASP A 397 -0.54 -1.25 15.96
CA ASP A 397 -1.16 -1.24 17.29
C ASP A 397 -2.48 -2.02 17.28
N TYR A 398 -3.31 -1.86 16.24
CA TYR A 398 -4.54 -2.64 16.07
C TYR A 398 -4.27 -4.16 15.91
N ILE A 399 -3.21 -4.53 15.18
CA ILE A 399 -2.76 -5.94 15.10
C ILE A 399 -2.37 -6.46 16.47
N CYS A 400 -1.64 -5.68 17.27
CA CYS A 400 -1.26 -6.07 18.63
C CYS A 400 -2.48 -6.24 19.56
N ASP A 401 -3.53 -5.41 19.40
CA ASP A 401 -4.79 -5.57 20.13
C ASP A 401 -5.47 -6.90 19.77
N LYS A 402 -5.56 -7.21 18.46
CA LYS A 402 -6.11 -8.50 18.01
C LYS A 402 -5.29 -9.71 18.48
N VAL A 403 -3.96 -9.61 18.47
CA VAL A 403 -3.08 -10.66 19.03
C VAL A 403 -3.41 -10.90 20.50
N ALA A 404 -3.58 -9.84 21.29
CA ALA A 404 -3.94 -9.96 22.70
C ALA A 404 -5.34 -10.60 22.89
N GLU A 405 -6.34 -10.20 22.07
CA GLU A 405 -7.67 -10.79 22.08
C GLU A 405 -7.63 -12.31 21.82
N ILE A 406 -6.91 -12.74 20.77
CA ILE A 406 -6.78 -14.17 20.41
C ILE A 406 -6.07 -14.95 21.54
N GLN A 407 -5.01 -14.38 22.13
CA GLN A 407 -4.29 -15.03 23.21
C GLN A 407 -5.15 -15.20 24.47
N GLN A 408 -5.96 -14.19 24.81
CA GLN A 408 -6.90 -14.27 25.94
C GLN A 408 -8.01 -15.31 25.72
N GLN A 409 -8.58 -15.37 24.51
CA GLN A 409 -9.58 -16.39 24.17
C GLN A 409 -9.02 -17.79 24.31
N ARG A 410 -7.81 -18.04 23.81
CA ARG A 410 -7.13 -19.33 23.92
C ARG A 410 -6.82 -19.75 25.36
N GLU A 411 -6.54 -18.78 26.25
CA GLU A 411 -6.27 -19.08 27.68
C GLU A 411 -7.56 -19.36 28.46
N ALA A 412 -8.70 -18.99 27.88
CA ALA A 412 -10.03 -19.25 28.49
C ALA A 412 -10.66 -20.57 28.06
N ASP A 413 -10.25 -21.12 26.91
CA ASP A 413 -10.65 -22.44 26.39
C ASP A 413 -9.73 -23.56 26.92
#